data_d916bd16fa7c2d79ffc2bfeebe7b8d1f
#
_entry.id   d916bd16fa7c2d79ffc2bfeebe7b8d1f
#
_cell.length_a   1.000
_cell.length_b   1.000
_cell.length_c   1.000
_cell.angle_alpha   90.00
_cell.angle_beta   90.00
_cell.angle_gamma   90.00
#
_symmetry.space_group_name_H-M   'P 1'
#
loop_
_entity.id
_entity.type
_entity.pdbx_description
1 polymer ?
#
loop_
_entity_poly.entity_id
_entity_poly.type
_entity_poly.pdbx_seq_one_letter_code
_entity_poly.pdbx_strand_id
1 'polypeptide(L)'
;METQNEYRNKLMKFVVIVIVAVLIKLLLPVSYDLTPQGVTYLAIFIGAVLCWIFVGSAWPSLLAMAALLMTGTLNIGTIGATGWGSMLVMSLICSMVVAGKLQEFGVLRYIARWMISRKIVHGRPYMFAAVWCLAIYAIVGLSGGHVIAYLLFIPLAHDLCEEINVKKGEKFYLMLILLTLWTGIIAECVFPFCSLTDLTGIGILSGMGHPITTVEYLERSIVPGIIVPILVSQIVVRFLLKPDTSNFVQYDDAAKRAELREEHLSNEGRITITFFLLWILFGGLLPGIHALGAISAWASQVGIAGFNFLMAGVLCLIRVNGKPIVTAKDAAKVPWTIVIFMSAIMTFSSTIAGEDFGIVSSVTKMIFPIAMKLSLPAVVIVGAILVTLLSNFISNTVTCVIGISVFIPLIQQMGASESLIYCVATMLIMLCSVACLTPSSTVGTPMIMGPEASMKEMFRYSFPFVIGTMILIALIYGLVIPAVL
;
A
#
# COMPACT_ATOMS: atom_id res chain seq x y z
N MET A 1 18.98 -17.31 4.33
CA MET A 1 19.67 -17.74 3.08
C MET A 1 18.75 -18.69 2.36
N GLU A 2 18.50 -18.48 1.09
CA GLU A 2 17.69 -19.35 0.25
C GLU A 2 18.39 -20.70 0.05
N THR A 3 17.66 -21.80 0.21
CA THR A 3 18.26 -23.13 0.01
C THR A 3 18.45 -23.39 -1.49
N GLN A 4 19.43 -24.26 -1.83
CA GLN A 4 19.70 -24.62 -3.23
C GLN A 4 18.47 -25.21 -3.94
N ASN A 5 17.61 -25.91 -3.20
CA ASN A 5 16.35 -26.46 -3.70
C ASN A 5 15.31 -25.36 -3.99
N GLU A 6 15.19 -24.35 -3.15
CA GLU A 6 14.28 -23.21 -3.36
C GLU A 6 14.71 -22.41 -4.60
N TYR A 7 16.02 -22.14 -4.75
CA TYR A 7 16.54 -21.46 -5.93
C TYR A 7 16.25 -22.27 -7.22
N ARG A 8 16.49 -23.59 -7.23
CA ARG A 8 16.19 -24.45 -8.37
C ARG A 8 14.70 -24.45 -8.72
N ASN A 9 13.83 -24.46 -7.71
CA ASN A 9 12.38 -24.38 -7.92
C ASN A 9 11.95 -23.03 -8.52
N LYS A 10 12.54 -21.93 -8.08
CA LYS A 10 12.30 -20.59 -8.68
C LYS A 10 12.77 -20.54 -10.13
N LEU A 11 13.93 -21.08 -10.42
CA LEU A 11 14.47 -21.14 -11.78
C LEU A 11 13.57 -21.99 -12.71
N MET A 12 13.09 -23.14 -12.25
CA MET A 12 12.14 -23.97 -13.03
C MET A 12 10.84 -23.21 -13.31
N LYS A 13 10.27 -22.53 -12.30
CA LYS A 13 9.07 -21.69 -12.47
C LYS A 13 9.32 -20.59 -13.48
N PHE A 14 10.47 -19.92 -13.41
CA PHE A 14 10.84 -18.88 -14.36
C PHE A 14 10.89 -19.40 -15.80
N VAL A 15 11.54 -20.53 -16.03
CA VAL A 15 11.61 -21.15 -17.36
C VAL A 15 10.21 -21.46 -17.90
N VAL A 16 9.33 -22.04 -17.07
CA VAL A 16 7.93 -22.32 -17.45
C VAL A 16 7.21 -21.02 -17.82
N ILE A 17 7.38 -19.95 -17.04
CA ILE A 17 6.75 -18.66 -17.29
C ILE A 17 7.25 -18.05 -18.60
N VAL A 18 8.54 -18.15 -18.90
CA VAL A 18 9.10 -17.69 -20.18
C VAL A 18 8.48 -18.46 -21.35
N ILE A 19 8.33 -19.79 -21.22
CA ILE A 19 7.63 -20.60 -22.24
C ILE A 19 6.19 -20.11 -22.42
N VAL A 20 5.46 -19.86 -21.32
CA VAL A 20 4.09 -19.33 -21.37
C VAL A 20 4.05 -17.97 -22.06
N ALA A 21 4.97 -17.05 -21.76
CA ALA A 21 5.06 -15.75 -22.41
C ALA A 21 5.33 -15.89 -23.93
N VAL A 22 6.23 -16.78 -24.32
CA VAL A 22 6.47 -17.09 -25.74
C VAL A 22 5.23 -17.69 -26.41
N LEU A 23 4.53 -18.60 -25.76
CA LEU A 23 3.28 -19.17 -26.28
C LEU A 23 2.19 -18.09 -26.44
N ILE A 24 2.04 -17.17 -25.47
CA ILE A 24 1.14 -16.02 -25.59
C ILE A 24 1.48 -15.20 -26.83
N LYS A 25 2.76 -14.86 -27.02
CA LYS A 25 3.21 -14.12 -28.21
C LYS A 25 2.90 -14.82 -29.53
N LEU A 26 2.99 -16.16 -29.57
CA LEU A 26 2.76 -16.93 -30.79
C LEU A 26 1.28 -17.25 -31.05
N LEU A 27 0.49 -17.42 -30.01
CA LEU A 27 -0.89 -17.91 -30.09
C LEU A 27 -1.93 -16.78 -29.99
N LEU A 28 -1.58 -15.64 -29.38
CA LEU A 28 -2.52 -14.54 -29.22
C LEU A 28 -2.73 -13.86 -30.56
N PRO A 29 -3.97 -13.87 -31.10
CA PRO A 29 -4.23 -13.26 -32.41
C PRO A 29 -4.17 -11.74 -32.30
N VAL A 30 -3.69 -11.13 -33.36
CA VAL A 30 -3.88 -9.68 -33.58
C VAL A 30 -5.34 -9.46 -33.90
N SER A 31 -6.12 -9.03 -32.90
CA SER A 31 -7.57 -8.84 -33.01
C SER A 31 -7.98 -7.51 -32.38
N TYR A 32 -9.09 -6.97 -32.80
CA TYR A 32 -9.55 -5.63 -32.46
C TYR A 32 -8.49 -4.58 -32.85
N ASP A 33 -7.96 -3.81 -31.89
CA ASP A 33 -6.95 -2.79 -32.12
C ASP A 33 -5.53 -3.25 -31.67
N LEU A 34 -5.39 -4.51 -31.22
CA LEU A 34 -4.11 -5.02 -30.72
C LEU A 34 -3.08 -5.15 -31.83
N THR A 35 -1.97 -4.44 -31.71
CA THR A 35 -0.89 -4.49 -32.71
C THR A 35 0.06 -5.67 -32.46
N PRO A 36 0.90 -6.10 -33.46
CA PRO A 36 1.92 -7.12 -33.23
C PRO A 36 2.93 -6.75 -32.14
N GLN A 37 3.24 -5.45 -31.98
CA GLN A 37 4.06 -4.96 -30.88
C GLN A 37 3.30 -5.03 -29.56
N GLY A 38 2.00 -4.72 -29.55
CA GLY A 38 1.12 -4.87 -28.40
C GLY A 38 1.01 -6.31 -27.93
N VAL A 39 0.97 -7.30 -28.83
CA VAL A 39 1.03 -8.74 -28.47
C VAL A 39 2.35 -9.06 -27.79
N THR A 40 3.48 -8.59 -28.33
CA THR A 40 4.80 -8.82 -27.74
C THR A 40 4.91 -8.16 -26.36
N TYR A 41 4.45 -6.91 -26.24
CA TYR A 41 4.41 -6.19 -24.97
C TYR A 41 3.56 -6.94 -23.92
N LEU A 42 2.34 -7.33 -24.30
CA LEU A 42 1.40 -8.04 -23.42
C LEU A 42 1.98 -9.38 -22.96
N ALA A 43 2.64 -10.12 -23.85
CA ALA A 43 3.31 -11.37 -23.49
C ALA A 43 4.42 -11.16 -22.46
N ILE A 44 5.26 -10.11 -22.62
CA ILE A 44 6.30 -9.76 -21.65
C ILE A 44 5.66 -9.29 -20.32
N PHE A 45 4.62 -8.46 -20.39
CA PHE A 45 3.92 -7.96 -19.20
C PHE A 45 3.28 -9.10 -18.39
N ILE A 46 2.53 -10.02 -19.04
CA ILE A 46 1.95 -11.18 -18.36
C ILE A 46 3.05 -12.07 -17.78
N GLY A 47 4.12 -12.29 -18.54
CA GLY A 47 5.29 -13.02 -18.04
C GLY A 47 5.91 -12.36 -16.81
N ALA A 48 6.06 -11.03 -16.79
CA ALA A 48 6.54 -10.29 -15.63
C ALA A 48 5.61 -10.44 -14.44
N VAL A 49 4.30 -10.27 -14.63
CA VAL A 49 3.27 -10.45 -13.57
C VAL A 49 3.33 -11.87 -12.99
N LEU A 50 3.40 -12.90 -13.82
CA LEU A 50 3.54 -14.29 -13.35
C LEU A 50 4.85 -14.50 -12.57
N CYS A 51 5.95 -13.89 -13.02
CA CYS A 51 7.21 -13.94 -12.28
C CYS A 51 7.10 -13.24 -10.93
N TRP A 52 6.42 -12.10 -10.83
CA TRP A 52 6.19 -11.39 -9.58
C TRP A 52 5.38 -12.23 -8.58
N ILE A 53 4.43 -13.01 -9.06
CA ILE A 53 3.62 -13.91 -8.23
C ILE A 53 4.41 -15.13 -7.75
N PHE A 54 5.14 -15.81 -8.64
CA PHE A 54 5.65 -17.16 -8.38
C PHE A 54 7.15 -17.25 -8.14
N VAL A 55 7.92 -16.23 -8.51
CA VAL A 55 9.39 -16.25 -8.51
C VAL A 55 9.97 -15.18 -7.60
N GLY A 56 9.50 -13.94 -7.74
CA GLY A 56 9.97 -12.77 -7.00
C GLY A 56 9.96 -11.52 -7.87
N SER A 57 10.27 -10.36 -7.28
CA SER A 57 10.06 -9.09 -7.95
C SER A 57 11.33 -8.45 -8.55
N ALA A 58 12.50 -8.55 -7.90
CA ALA A 58 13.66 -7.75 -8.30
C ALA A 58 14.27 -8.16 -9.65
N TRP A 59 14.92 -9.32 -9.69
CA TRP A 59 15.61 -9.73 -10.92
C TRP A 59 14.67 -10.06 -12.09
N PRO A 60 13.43 -10.58 -11.89
CA PRO A 60 12.49 -10.71 -12.98
C PRO A 60 12.09 -9.37 -13.61
N SER A 61 11.99 -8.31 -12.80
CA SER A 61 11.72 -6.95 -13.30
C SER A 61 12.83 -6.44 -14.21
N LEU A 62 14.10 -6.68 -13.85
CA LEU A 62 15.23 -6.33 -14.71
C LEU A 62 15.18 -7.09 -16.04
N LEU A 63 14.90 -8.40 -16.01
CA LEU A 63 14.77 -9.22 -17.20
C LEU A 63 13.58 -8.81 -18.08
N ALA A 64 12.46 -8.42 -17.49
CA ALA A 64 11.30 -7.92 -18.22
C ALA A 64 11.62 -6.61 -18.95
N MET A 65 12.28 -5.65 -18.29
CA MET A 65 12.76 -4.41 -18.93
C MET A 65 13.77 -4.70 -20.04
N ALA A 66 14.70 -5.63 -19.80
CA ALA A 66 15.64 -6.08 -20.84
C ALA A 66 14.92 -6.71 -22.04
N ALA A 67 13.90 -7.53 -21.81
CA ALA A 67 13.10 -8.13 -22.90
C ALA A 67 12.36 -7.06 -23.73
N LEU A 68 11.84 -6.01 -23.12
CA LEU A 68 11.24 -4.87 -23.84
C LEU A 68 12.26 -4.17 -24.77
N LEU A 69 13.50 -4.02 -24.31
CA LEU A 69 14.58 -3.46 -25.13
C LEU A 69 15.01 -4.41 -26.25
N MET A 70 15.24 -5.68 -25.93
CA MET A 70 15.73 -6.68 -26.89
C MET A 70 14.72 -6.97 -28.00
N THR A 71 13.43 -6.85 -27.71
CA THR A 71 12.36 -7.03 -28.70
C THR A 71 12.08 -5.76 -29.51
N GLY A 72 12.74 -4.64 -29.20
CA GLY A 72 12.49 -3.34 -29.83
C GLY A 72 11.12 -2.74 -29.50
N THR A 73 10.44 -3.29 -28.50
CA THR A 73 9.13 -2.81 -28.06
C THR A 73 9.22 -1.43 -27.40
N LEU A 74 10.25 -1.22 -26.59
CA LEU A 74 10.59 0.08 -26.00
C LEU A 74 12.08 0.38 -26.23
N ASN A 75 12.44 1.66 -26.12
CA ASN A 75 13.84 2.11 -26.14
C ASN A 75 14.33 2.46 -24.72
N ILE A 76 15.66 2.58 -24.55
CA ILE A 76 16.28 2.87 -23.27
C ILE A 76 15.88 4.24 -22.70
N GLY A 77 15.65 5.24 -23.57
CA GLY A 77 15.20 6.56 -23.14
C GLY A 77 13.82 6.51 -22.51
N THR A 78 12.89 5.74 -23.10
CA THR A 78 11.55 5.52 -22.53
C THR A 78 11.64 4.84 -21.17
N ILE A 79 12.38 3.71 -21.05
CA ILE A 79 12.54 3.02 -19.76
C ILE A 79 13.23 3.93 -18.73
N GLY A 80 14.21 4.71 -19.14
CA GLY A 80 14.90 5.67 -18.30
C GLY A 80 13.94 6.74 -17.75
N ALA A 81 13.15 7.34 -18.62
CA ALA A 81 12.23 8.42 -18.25
C ALA A 81 11.01 7.93 -17.45
N THR A 82 10.34 6.88 -17.92
CA THR A 82 9.08 6.41 -17.33
C THR A 82 9.28 5.49 -16.12
N GLY A 83 10.38 4.73 -16.11
CA GLY A 83 10.72 3.83 -15.00
C GLY A 83 11.59 4.52 -13.95
N TRP A 84 12.89 4.50 -14.15
CA TRP A 84 13.89 4.98 -13.17
C TRP A 84 13.76 6.48 -12.87
N GLY A 85 13.47 7.29 -13.88
CA GLY A 85 13.30 8.74 -13.77
C GLY A 85 11.88 9.17 -13.39
N SER A 86 10.96 8.24 -13.12
CA SER A 86 9.62 8.62 -12.70
C SER A 86 9.66 9.35 -11.33
N MET A 87 8.82 10.38 -11.20
CA MET A 87 8.69 11.14 -9.97
C MET A 87 8.42 10.24 -8.75
N LEU A 88 7.63 9.19 -8.94
CA LEU A 88 7.28 8.24 -7.87
C LEU A 88 8.48 7.41 -7.41
N VAL A 89 9.30 6.89 -8.33
CA VAL A 89 10.50 6.11 -7.97
C VAL A 89 11.55 6.98 -7.29
N MET A 90 11.77 8.20 -7.79
CA MET A 90 12.70 9.15 -7.16
C MET A 90 12.23 9.56 -5.76
N SER A 91 10.94 9.86 -5.59
CA SER A 91 10.36 10.14 -4.27
C SER A 91 10.52 8.97 -3.32
N LEU A 92 10.25 7.75 -3.79
CA LEU A 92 10.34 6.53 -3.00
C LEU A 92 11.74 6.34 -2.41
N ILE A 93 12.80 6.52 -3.20
CA ILE A 93 14.18 6.37 -2.71
C ILE A 93 14.46 7.33 -1.56
N CYS A 94 14.17 8.62 -1.73
CA CYS A 94 14.43 9.63 -0.70
C CYS A 94 13.57 9.43 0.56
N SER A 95 12.28 9.14 0.39
CA SER A 95 11.38 8.91 1.53
C SER A 95 11.79 7.68 2.35
N MET A 96 12.23 6.60 1.69
CA MET A 96 12.72 5.39 2.39
C MET A 96 14.00 5.65 3.21
N VAL A 97 14.91 6.49 2.71
CA VAL A 97 16.10 6.90 3.50
C VAL A 97 15.67 7.61 4.77
N VAL A 98 14.74 8.56 4.68
CA VAL A 98 14.28 9.34 5.84
C VAL A 98 13.43 8.49 6.79
N ALA A 99 12.55 7.64 6.27
CA ALA A 99 11.77 6.69 7.08
C ALA A 99 12.68 5.74 7.88
N GLY A 100 13.77 5.26 7.27
CA GLY A 100 14.78 4.47 7.97
C GLY A 100 15.43 5.23 9.15
N LYS A 101 15.62 6.55 9.02
CA LYS A 101 16.11 7.38 10.11
C LYS A 101 15.10 7.62 11.21
N LEU A 102 13.80 7.77 10.88
CA LEU A 102 12.73 7.83 11.88
C LEU A 102 12.71 6.58 12.75
N GLN A 103 12.92 5.41 12.14
CA GLN A 103 13.03 4.14 12.86
C GLN A 103 14.32 4.08 13.70
N GLU A 104 15.48 4.42 13.14
CA GLU A 104 16.80 4.39 13.80
C GLU A 104 16.82 5.30 15.05
N PHE A 105 16.20 6.48 14.99
CA PHE A 105 16.12 7.43 16.10
C PHE A 105 14.95 7.17 17.06
N GLY A 106 14.24 6.06 16.93
CA GLY A 106 13.18 5.63 17.84
C GLY A 106 11.90 6.46 17.79
N VAL A 107 11.75 7.33 16.78
CA VAL A 107 10.57 8.21 16.62
C VAL A 107 9.27 7.42 16.58
N LEU A 108 9.27 6.33 15.82
CA LEU A 108 8.07 5.51 15.63
C LEU A 108 7.63 4.84 16.94
N ARG A 109 8.59 4.33 17.72
CA ARG A 109 8.34 3.75 19.05
C ARG A 109 7.79 4.79 20.02
N TYR A 110 8.38 5.99 20.03
CA TYR A 110 7.91 7.10 20.85
C TYR A 110 6.46 7.46 20.54
N ILE A 111 6.09 7.60 19.26
CA ILE A 111 4.72 7.94 18.85
C ILE A 111 3.74 6.85 19.28
N ALA A 112 4.06 5.57 19.05
CA ALA A 112 3.21 4.46 19.43
C ALA A 112 2.93 4.45 20.96
N ARG A 113 3.99 4.53 21.77
CA ARG A 113 3.88 4.57 23.24
C ARG A 113 3.12 5.80 23.72
N TRP A 114 3.40 6.97 23.13
CA TRP A 114 2.71 8.20 23.48
C TRP A 114 1.21 8.11 23.24
N MET A 115 0.76 7.51 22.12
CA MET A 115 -0.67 7.38 21.82
C MET A 115 -1.39 6.43 22.79
N ILE A 116 -0.83 5.26 23.04
CA ILE A 116 -1.45 4.26 23.92
C ILE A 116 -1.43 4.65 25.41
N SER A 117 -0.56 5.57 25.82
CA SER A 117 -0.47 6.07 27.21
C SER A 117 -1.49 7.17 27.56
N ARG A 118 -2.41 7.54 26.65
CA ARG A 118 -3.35 8.62 26.87
C ARG A 118 -4.43 8.25 27.91
N LYS A 119 -4.81 9.21 28.77
CA LYS A 119 -5.86 9.04 29.78
C LYS A 119 -7.22 8.57 29.23
N ILE A 120 -7.52 8.93 27.94
CA ILE A 120 -8.78 8.58 27.29
C ILE A 120 -9.02 7.08 27.16
N VAL A 121 -7.94 6.28 27.12
CA VAL A 121 -8.02 4.81 26.96
C VAL A 121 -8.09 4.04 28.26
N HIS A 122 -7.82 4.71 29.39
CA HIS A 122 -7.74 4.08 30.70
C HIS A 122 -9.07 3.48 31.13
N GLY A 123 -9.08 2.21 31.55
CA GLY A 123 -10.27 1.46 31.89
C GLY A 123 -11.33 1.28 30.80
N ARG A 124 -10.98 1.66 29.54
CA ARG A 124 -11.89 1.62 28.39
C ARG A 124 -11.33 0.74 27.28
N PRO A 125 -11.47 -0.58 27.34
CA PRO A 125 -10.79 -1.52 26.43
C PRO A 125 -11.11 -1.30 24.95
N TYR A 126 -12.34 -0.93 24.62
CA TYR A 126 -12.72 -0.66 23.21
C TYR A 126 -12.23 0.70 22.70
N MET A 127 -12.10 1.69 23.57
CA MET A 127 -11.44 2.95 23.22
C MET A 127 -9.94 2.72 23.02
N PHE A 128 -9.33 1.90 23.88
CA PHE A 128 -7.95 1.47 23.72
C PHE A 128 -7.74 0.74 22.37
N ALA A 129 -8.64 -0.18 22.01
CA ALA A 129 -8.59 -0.86 20.71
C ALA A 129 -8.67 0.12 19.51
N ALA A 130 -9.51 1.17 19.61
CA ALA A 130 -9.58 2.19 18.57
C ALA A 130 -8.30 3.04 18.50
N VAL A 131 -7.73 3.45 19.64
CA VAL A 131 -6.46 4.19 19.70
C VAL A 131 -5.29 3.32 19.24
N TRP A 132 -5.31 2.02 19.54
CA TRP A 132 -4.35 1.04 19.01
C TRP A 132 -4.33 1.05 17.48
N CYS A 133 -5.50 0.99 16.85
CA CYS A 133 -5.61 1.10 15.40
C CYS A 133 -5.10 2.45 14.90
N LEU A 134 -5.49 3.57 15.52
CA LEU A 134 -5.02 4.90 15.10
C LEU A 134 -3.50 5.05 15.23
N ALA A 135 -2.91 4.46 16.27
CA ALA A 135 -1.45 4.44 16.42
C ALA A 135 -0.77 3.66 15.30
N ILE A 136 -1.35 2.54 14.86
CA ILE A 136 -0.86 1.77 13.72
C ILE A 136 -0.95 2.59 12.42
N TYR A 137 -2.08 3.29 12.18
CA TYR A 137 -2.19 4.21 11.03
C TYR A 137 -1.11 5.28 11.05
N ALA A 138 -0.86 5.90 12.20
CA ALA A 138 0.20 6.90 12.34
C ALA A 138 1.59 6.30 12.04
N ILE A 139 1.89 5.12 12.55
CA ILE A 139 3.19 4.45 12.32
C ILE A 139 3.35 4.04 10.86
N VAL A 140 2.34 3.44 10.25
CA VAL A 140 2.38 3.06 8.83
C VAL A 140 2.54 4.30 7.94
N GLY A 141 1.77 5.36 8.23
CA GLY A 141 1.87 6.63 7.49
C GLY A 141 3.26 7.29 7.57
N LEU A 142 3.98 7.10 8.68
CA LEU A 142 5.34 7.63 8.87
C LEU A 142 6.43 6.69 8.37
N SER A 143 6.20 5.39 8.38
CA SER A 143 7.24 4.38 8.07
C SER A 143 7.17 3.83 6.65
N GLY A 144 6.02 3.99 5.98
CA GLY A 144 5.81 3.48 4.64
C GLY A 144 5.60 1.97 4.55
N GLY A 145 5.17 1.30 5.65
CA GLY A 145 4.88 -0.12 5.56
C GLY A 145 4.36 -0.78 6.84
N HIS A 146 3.47 -1.77 6.67
CA HIS A 146 2.86 -2.52 7.76
C HIS A 146 3.85 -3.39 8.56
N VAL A 147 4.91 -3.86 7.92
CA VAL A 147 5.92 -4.73 8.58
C VAL A 147 6.55 -4.02 9.79
N ILE A 148 6.84 -2.72 9.66
CA ILE A 148 7.42 -1.93 10.76
C ILE A 148 6.41 -1.79 11.91
N ALA A 149 5.14 -1.57 11.58
CA ALA A 149 4.08 -1.55 12.59
C ALA A 149 3.99 -2.90 13.33
N TYR A 150 4.07 -4.03 12.63
CA TYR A 150 4.05 -5.36 13.26
C TYR A 150 5.24 -5.56 14.20
N LEU A 151 6.45 -5.18 13.78
CA LEU A 151 7.66 -5.26 14.61
C LEU A 151 7.57 -4.40 15.88
N LEU A 152 6.73 -3.36 15.88
CA LEU A 152 6.50 -2.51 17.06
C LEU A 152 5.33 -2.99 17.91
N PHE A 153 4.21 -3.30 17.29
CA PHE A 153 2.95 -3.56 18.02
C PHE A 153 2.82 -4.99 18.51
N ILE A 154 3.47 -5.99 17.89
CA ILE A 154 3.49 -7.37 18.43
C ILE A 154 4.21 -7.42 19.78
N PRO A 155 5.45 -6.92 19.93
CA PRO A 155 6.09 -6.84 21.24
C PRO A 155 5.30 -6.01 22.27
N LEU A 156 4.72 -4.87 21.84
CA LEU A 156 3.86 -4.06 22.74
C LEU A 156 2.63 -4.83 23.24
N ALA A 157 2.02 -5.67 22.39
CA ALA A 157 0.91 -6.53 22.78
C ALA A 157 1.37 -7.60 23.78
N HIS A 158 2.56 -8.19 23.60
CA HIS A 158 3.16 -9.13 24.57
C HIS A 158 3.39 -8.45 25.92
N ASP A 159 4.11 -7.31 25.93
CA ASP A 159 4.46 -6.57 27.14
C ASP A 159 3.19 -6.19 27.93
N LEU A 160 2.20 -5.62 27.24
CA LEU A 160 0.93 -5.23 27.86
C LEU A 160 0.19 -6.44 28.45
N CYS A 161 0.08 -7.53 27.68
CA CYS A 161 -0.62 -8.73 28.15
C CYS A 161 0.08 -9.41 29.31
N GLU A 162 1.40 -9.41 29.34
CA GLU A 162 2.17 -9.90 30.50
C GLU A 162 1.88 -9.06 31.75
N GLU A 163 1.86 -7.73 31.63
CA GLU A 163 1.57 -6.81 32.73
C GLU A 163 0.16 -6.97 33.32
N ILE A 164 -0.83 -7.21 32.48
CA ILE A 164 -2.23 -7.42 32.92
C ILE A 164 -2.58 -8.89 33.19
N ASN A 165 -1.57 -9.80 33.24
CA ASN A 165 -1.74 -11.23 33.44
C ASN A 165 -2.66 -11.92 32.41
N VAL A 166 -2.58 -11.52 31.16
CA VAL A 166 -3.26 -12.16 30.02
C VAL A 166 -2.27 -13.04 29.27
N LYS A 167 -2.59 -14.30 29.05
CA LYS A 167 -1.72 -15.25 28.37
C LYS A 167 -1.86 -15.15 26.86
N LYS A 168 -0.76 -15.49 26.16
CA LYS A 168 -0.76 -15.68 24.70
C LYS A 168 -1.84 -16.71 24.30
N GLY A 169 -2.67 -16.36 23.30
CA GLY A 169 -3.80 -17.17 22.86
C GLY A 169 -5.13 -16.83 23.54
N GLU A 170 -5.16 -16.06 24.61
CA GLU A 170 -6.41 -15.57 25.18
C GLU A 170 -7.05 -14.51 24.26
N LYS A 171 -8.37 -14.35 24.38
CA LYS A 171 -9.12 -13.48 23.44
C LYS A 171 -8.72 -12.01 23.48
N PHE A 172 -8.25 -11.49 24.61
CA PHE A 172 -7.75 -10.12 24.69
C PHE A 172 -6.42 -9.96 23.92
N TYR A 173 -5.49 -10.92 24.10
CA TYR A 173 -4.27 -10.96 23.31
C TYR A 173 -4.59 -11.07 21.81
N LEU A 174 -5.47 -12.00 21.44
CA LEU A 174 -5.89 -12.20 20.06
C LEU A 174 -6.53 -10.93 19.46
N MET A 175 -7.27 -10.16 20.25
CA MET A 175 -7.82 -8.85 19.85
C MET A 175 -6.70 -7.92 19.38
N LEU A 176 -5.63 -7.74 20.15
CA LEU A 176 -4.53 -6.84 19.80
C LEU A 176 -3.81 -7.30 18.53
N ILE A 177 -3.59 -8.60 18.41
CA ILE A 177 -2.93 -9.19 17.23
C ILE A 177 -3.79 -9.05 15.97
N LEU A 178 -5.10 -9.31 16.05
CA LEU A 178 -6.03 -9.12 14.93
C LEU A 178 -6.12 -7.65 14.51
N LEU A 179 -6.25 -6.73 15.48
CA LEU A 179 -6.26 -5.30 15.19
C LEU A 179 -4.95 -4.85 14.54
N THR A 180 -3.82 -5.40 14.98
CA THR A 180 -2.51 -5.10 14.37
C THR A 180 -2.44 -5.57 12.93
N LEU A 181 -2.88 -6.81 12.65
CA LEU A 181 -2.92 -7.35 11.29
C LEU A 181 -3.83 -6.52 10.37
N TRP A 182 -5.09 -6.37 10.74
CA TRP A 182 -6.10 -5.74 9.89
C TRP A 182 -5.77 -4.27 9.61
N THR A 183 -5.41 -3.53 10.65
CA THR A 183 -5.12 -2.11 10.51
C THR A 183 -3.81 -1.88 9.75
N GLY A 184 -2.77 -2.67 10.05
CA GLY A 184 -1.48 -2.51 9.40
C GLY A 184 -1.55 -2.65 7.88
N ILE A 185 -2.25 -3.68 7.38
CA ILE A 185 -2.38 -3.93 5.95
C ILE A 185 -3.17 -2.81 5.26
N ILE A 186 -4.31 -2.40 5.82
CA ILE A 186 -5.18 -1.39 5.19
C ILE A 186 -4.55 -0.01 5.27
N ALA A 187 -3.83 0.31 6.36
CA ALA A 187 -3.19 1.61 6.55
C ALA A 187 -2.21 1.96 5.41
N GLU A 188 -1.60 0.97 4.76
CA GLU A 188 -0.69 1.19 3.65
C GLU A 188 -1.33 1.92 2.48
N CYS A 189 -2.60 1.68 2.19
CA CYS A 189 -3.27 2.27 1.03
C CYS A 189 -4.18 3.45 1.37
N VAL A 190 -4.09 3.97 2.59
CA VAL A 190 -4.78 5.21 2.97
C VAL A 190 -3.98 6.45 2.55
N PHE A 191 -2.66 6.37 2.69
CA PHE A 191 -1.76 7.49 2.43
C PHE A 191 -1.04 7.29 1.08
N PRO A 192 -1.12 8.24 0.12
CA PRO A 192 -0.68 8.02 -1.27
C PRO A 192 0.85 7.96 -1.46
N PHE A 193 1.61 7.75 -0.41
CA PHE A 193 3.07 7.70 -0.41
C PHE A 193 3.61 6.58 0.51
N CYS A 194 2.72 5.74 1.08
CA CYS A 194 3.11 4.81 2.13
C CYS A 194 3.45 3.41 1.61
N SER A 195 2.85 2.96 0.52
CA SER A 195 3.08 1.59 0.06
C SER A 195 3.31 1.46 -1.43
N LEU A 196 3.81 0.29 -1.78
CA LEU A 196 4.01 -0.09 -3.17
C LEU A 196 2.70 -0.21 -3.93
N THR A 197 1.61 -0.60 -3.26
CA THR A 197 0.30 -0.80 -3.88
C THR A 197 -0.34 0.52 -4.26
N ASP A 198 -0.34 1.52 -3.36
CA ASP A 198 -0.92 2.83 -3.63
C ASP A 198 -0.10 3.61 -4.69
N LEU A 199 1.24 3.60 -4.56
CA LEU A 199 2.13 4.20 -5.55
C LEU A 199 1.94 3.58 -6.94
N THR A 200 1.79 2.25 -7.02
CA THR A 200 1.51 1.55 -8.27
C THR A 200 0.17 1.95 -8.85
N GLY A 201 -0.89 1.95 -8.03
CA GLY A 201 -2.23 2.32 -8.46
C GLY A 201 -2.33 3.75 -8.96
N ILE A 202 -1.76 4.70 -8.22
CA ILE A 202 -1.68 6.12 -8.59
C ILE A 202 -0.86 6.30 -9.88
N GLY A 203 0.25 5.56 -10.01
CA GLY A 203 1.10 5.62 -11.19
C GLY A 203 0.40 5.12 -12.45
N ILE A 204 -0.33 4.01 -12.37
CA ILE A 204 -1.12 3.47 -13.49
C ILE A 204 -2.23 4.46 -13.88
N LEU A 205 -2.97 4.98 -12.91
CA LEU A 205 -4.03 5.95 -13.12
C LEU A 205 -3.49 7.21 -13.81
N SER A 206 -2.36 7.73 -13.35
CA SER A 206 -1.67 8.86 -13.96
C SER A 206 -1.19 8.55 -15.39
N GLY A 207 -0.67 7.35 -15.63
CA GLY A 207 -0.27 6.87 -16.96
C GLY A 207 -1.43 6.75 -17.95
N MET A 208 -2.66 6.54 -17.45
CA MET A 208 -3.90 6.54 -18.24
C MET A 208 -4.48 7.95 -18.49
N GLY A 209 -3.79 9.02 -18.09
CA GLY A 209 -4.24 10.39 -18.28
C GLY A 209 -5.10 10.96 -17.16
N HIS A 210 -5.21 10.26 -16.02
CA HIS A 210 -5.97 10.68 -14.83
C HIS A 210 -5.04 10.95 -13.63
N PRO A 211 -4.20 11.99 -13.65
CA PRO A 211 -3.32 12.31 -12.53
C PRO A 211 -4.16 12.75 -11.32
N ILE A 212 -3.85 12.20 -10.15
CA ILE A 212 -4.50 12.53 -8.88
C ILE A 212 -3.49 13.15 -7.91
N THR A 213 -3.86 14.26 -7.28
CA THR A 213 -3.05 14.89 -6.24
C THR A 213 -3.16 14.14 -4.91
N THR A 214 -2.20 14.37 -4.01
CA THR A 214 -2.22 13.79 -2.66
C THR A 214 -3.49 14.16 -1.90
N VAL A 215 -3.96 15.43 -2.01
CA VAL A 215 -5.17 15.89 -1.31
C VAL A 215 -6.40 15.19 -1.87
N GLU A 216 -6.56 15.15 -3.17
CA GLU A 216 -7.69 14.48 -3.83
C GLU A 216 -7.75 12.98 -3.49
N TYR A 217 -6.59 12.34 -3.37
CA TYR A 217 -6.53 10.95 -2.90
C TYR A 217 -6.96 10.83 -1.45
N LEU A 218 -6.41 11.67 -0.54
CA LEU A 218 -6.72 11.65 0.89
C LEU A 218 -8.18 11.96 1.19
N GLU A 219 -8.77 12.94 0.51
CA GLU A 219 -10.20 13.26 0.63
C GLU A 219 -11.09 12.04 0.38
N ARG A 220 -10.66 11.17 -0.53
CA ARG A 220 -11.38 9.95 -0.88
C ARG A 220 -11.01 8.76 0.00
N SER A 221 -9.75 8.65 0.45
CA SER A 221 -9.24 7.47 1.16
C SER A 221 -9.43 7.51 2.68
N ILE A 222 -9.40 8.70 3.34
CA ILE A 222 -9.38 8.80 4.81
C ILE A 222 -10.64 8.19 5.44
N VAL A 223 -11.83 8.58 5.00
CA VAL A 223 -13.08 8.09 5.61
C VAL A 223 -13.24 6.58 5.38
N PRO A 224 -13.23 6.07 4.14
CA PRO A 224 -13.39 4.64 3.92
C PRO A 224 -12.19 3.81 4.41
N GLY A 225 -10.98 4.36 4.40
CA GLY A 225 -9.77 3.64 4.77
C GLY A 225 -9.41 3.64 6.24
N ILE A 226 -9.90 4.61 7.03
CA ILE A 226 -9.65 4.67 8.47
C ILE A 226 -10.93 4.34 9.25
N ILE A 227 -12.03 5.07 8.96
CA ILE A 227 -13.23 4.98 9.78
C ILE A 227 -13.93 3.62 9.58
N VAL A 228 -14.08 3.18 8.31
CA VAL A 228 -14.77 1.91 8.02
C VAL A 228 -14.03 0.70 8.61
N PRO A 229 -12.71 0.50 8.42
CA PRO A 229 -12.02 -0.63 9.00
C PRO A 229 -12.01 -0.62 10.54
N ILE A 230 -11.86 0.56 11.16
CA ILE A 230 -11.96 0.67 12.63
C ILE A 230 -13.36 0.28 13.08
N LEU A 231 -14.41 0.79 12.43
CA LEU A 231 -15.80 0.46 12.78
C LEU A 231 -16.07 -1.05 12.67
N VAL A 232 -15.69 -1.65 11.53
CA VAL A 232 -15.87 -3.09 11.30
C VAL A 232 -15.07 -3.91 12.30
N SER A 233 -13.82 -3.51 12.58
CA SER A 233 -12.99 -4.19 13.58
C SER A 233 -13.63 -4.16 14.99
N GLN A 234 -14.19 -3.01 15.39
CA GLN A 234 -14.91 -2.89 16.66
C GLN A 234 -16.16 -3.79 16.71
N ILE A 235 -16.89 -3.90 15.59
CA ILE A 235 -18.04 -4.82 15.51
C ILE A 235 -17.59 -6.27 15.65
N VAL A 236 -16.56 -6.69 14.91
CA VAL A 236 -16.03 -8.06 15.01
C VAL A 236 -15.48 -8.37 16.39
N VAL A 237 -14.73 -7.44 16.98
CA VAL A 237 -14.17 -7.61 18.34
C VAL A 237 -15.26 -7.72 19.38
N ARG A 238 -16.27 -6.83 19.37
CA ARG A 238 -17.33 -6.81 20.40
C ARG A 238 -18.29 -7.97 20.30
N PHE A 239 -18.69 -8.34 19.09
CA PHE A 239 -19.81 -9.29 18.90
C PHE A 239 -19.36 -10.71 18.58
N LEU A 240 -18.20 -10.89 17.88
CA LEU A 240 -17.70 -12.21 17.50
C LEU A 240 -16.58 -12.69 18.42
N LEU A 241 -15.54 -11.89 18.63
CA LEU A 241 -14.40 -12.29 19.45
C LEU A 241 -14.76 -12.30 20.94
N LYS A 242 -15.42 -11.26 21.44
CA LYS A 242 -15.84 -11.07 22.83
C LYS A 242 -14.69 -11.32 23.81
N PRO A 243 -13.65 -10.46 23.79
CA PRO A 243 -12.52 -10.59 24.69
C PRO A 243 -12.95 -10.37 26.14
N ASP A 244 -12.34 -11.13 27.07
CA ASP A 244 -12.41 -10.77 28.47
C ASP A 244 -11.51 -9.55 28.71
N THR A 245 -12.12 -8.48 29.21
CA THR A 245 -11.46 -7.20 29.42
C THR A 245 -11.31 -6.84 30.88
N SER A 246 -11.68 -7.74 31.82
CA SER A 246 -11.69 -7.50 33.25
C SER A 246 -10.30 -7.12 33.78
N ASN A 247 -9.26 -7.85 33.40
CA ASN A 247 -7.91 -7.55 33.83
C ASN A 247 -7.44 -6.16 33.32
N PHE A 248 -7.76 -5.80 32.08
CA PHE A 248 -7.45 -4.48 31.54
C PHE A 248 -8.17 -3.34 32.27
N VAL A 249 -9.44 -3.53 32.60
CA VAL A 249 -10.25 -2.52 33.35
C VAL A 249 -9.72 -2.30 34.76
N GLN A 250 -9.25 -3.37 35.41
CA GLN A 250 -8.71 -3.32 36.77
C GLN A 250 -7.29 -2.81 36.85
N TYR A 251 -6.57 -2.83 35.70
CA TYR A 251 -5.18 -2.42 35.64
C TYR A 251 -5.03 -0.89 35.71
N ASP A 252 -4.53 -0.42 36.86
CA ASP A 252 -4.20 1.00 37.06
C ASP A 252 -2.69 1.21 37.09
N ASP A 253 -2.15 1.68 35.97
CA ASP A 253 -0.72 1.98 35.83
C ASP A 253 -0.47 3.50 35.76
N ALA A 254 -0.75 4.20 36.82
CA ALA A 254 -0.42 5.62 36.91
C ALA A 254 1.11 5.87 36.83
N ALA A 255 1.91 4.97 37.42
CA ALA A 255 3.37 5.08 37.44
C ALA A 255 3.96 4.88 36.05
N LYS A 256 3.57 3.83 35.34
CA LYS A 256 4.08 3.55 33.99
C LYS A 256 3.64 4.57 32.94
N ARG A 257 2.43 5.12 33.09
CA ARG A 257 1.98 6.26 32.26
C ARG A 257 2.83 7.51 32.51
N ALA A 258 3.28 7.74 33.75
CA ALA A 258 4.19 8.83 34.06
C ALA A 258 5.56 8.60 33.40
N GLU A 259 6.11 7.40 33.50
CA GLU A 259 7.36 6.99 32.86
C GLU A 259 7.31 7.18 31.33
N LEU A 260 6.24 6.70 30.66
CA LEU A 260 6.04 6.86 29.21
C LEU A 260 5.87 8.34 28.79
N ARG A 261 5.46 9.23 29.69
CA ARG A 261 5.37 10.67 29.42
C ARG A 261 6.68 11.39 29.56
N GLU A 262 7.60 10.86 30.36
CA GLU A 262 8.93 11.40 30.57
C GLU A 262 9.92 10.96 29.47
N GLU A 263 9.55 9.98 28.63
CA GLU A 263 10.36 9.57 27.48
C GLU A 263 10.42 10.73 26.47
N HIS A 264 11.63 11.20 26.18
CA HIS A 264 11.88 12.30 25.27
C HIS A 264 12.51 11.83 23.97
N LEU A 265 12.04 12.36 22.86
CA LEU A 265 12.72 12.18 21.56
C LEU A 265 14.11 12.81 21.58
N SER A 266 15.07 12.11 20.99
CA SER A 266 16.41 12.65 20.72
C SER A 266 16.31 13.88 19.81
N ASN A 267 17.31 14.75 19.82
CA ASN A 267 17.36 15.92 18.94
C ASN A 267 17.37 15.49 17.48
N GLU A 268 18.07 14.44 17.12
CA GLU A 268 18.10 13.84 15.79
C GLU A 268 16.68 13.39 15.38
N GLY A 269 15.97 12.72 16.28
CA GLY A 269 14.59 12.27 16.03
C GLY A 269 13.62 13.44 15.83
N ARG A 270 13.72 14.50 16.67
CA ARG A 270 12.91 15.72 16.54
C ARG A 270 13.13 16.43 15.20
N ILE A 271 14.38 16.56 14.79
CA ILE A 271 14.72 17.20 13.51
C ILE A 271 14.17 16.34 12.36
N THR A 272 14.43 15.04 12.39
CA THR A 272 14.00 14.13 11.30
C THR A 272 12.49 14.12 11.13
N ILE A 273 11.71 14.01 12.22
CA ILE A 273 10.24 14.03 12.14
C ILE A 273 9.72 15.41 11.68
N THR A 274 10.34 16.51 12.11
CA THR A 274 9.97 17.85 11.67
C THR A 274 10.13 17.99 10.15
N PHE A 275 11.27 17.60 9.60
CA PHE A 275 11.48 17.64 8.15
C PHE A 275 10.57 16.69 7.39
N PHE A 276 10.27 15.52 7.94
CA PHE A 276 9.31 14.59 7.34
C PHE A 276 7.89 15.18 7.29
N LEU A 277 7.44 15.82 8.38
CA LEU A 277 6.14 16.49 8.41
C LEU A 277 6.10 17.72 7.46
N LEU A 278 7.19 18.48 7.37
CA LEU A 278 7.31 19.57 6.40
C LEU A 278 7.25 19.04 4.96
N TRP A 279 7.87 17.90 4.66
CA TRP A 279 7.76 17.28 3.36
C TRP A 279 6.31 16.88 3.03
N ILE A 280 5.58 16.25 3.96
CA ILE A 280 4.15 15.92 3.76
C ILE A 280 3.36 17.22 3.52
N LEU A 281 3.61 18.25 4.32
CA LEU A 281 2.90 19.53 4.20
C LEU A 281 3.17 20.18 2.84
N PHE A 282 4.43 20.41 2.49
CA PHE A 282 4.81 21.18 1.29
C PHE A 282 4.71 20.36 0.00
N GLY A 283 5.13 19.09 0.02
CA GLY A 283 5.13 18.22 -1.15
C GLY A 283 3.82 17.47 -1.39
N GLY A 284 3.09 17.16 -0.31
CA GLY A 284 1.87 16.36 -0.35
C GLY A 284 0.60 17.22 -0.28
N LEU A 285 0.41 18.02 0.77
CA LEU A 285 -0.86 18.68 1.04
C LEU A 285 -0.99 20.03 0.33
N LEU A 286 0.06 20.86 0.36
CA LEU A 286 0.02 22.22 -0.17
C LEU A 286 -0.36 22.29 -1.67
N PRO A 287 0.09 21.38 -2.54
CA PRO A 287 -0.33 21.34 -3.94
C PRO A 287 -1.84 21.27 -4.17
N GLY A 288 -2.57 20.56 -3.30
CA GLY A 288 -4.03 20.39 -3.40
C GLY A 288 -4.85 21.52 -2.76
N ILE A 289 -4.23 22.48 -2.07
CA ILE A 289 -4.95 23.59 -1.43
C ILE A 289 -5.08 24.77 -2.39
N HIS A 290 -5.96 24.67 -3.38
CA HIS A 290 -6.13 25.68 -4.43
C HIS A 290 -6.44 27.08 -3.90
N ALA A 291 -7.04 27.20 -2.71
CA ALA A 291 -7.30 28.48 -2.06
C ALA A 291 -6.04 29.33 -1.79
N LEU A 292 -4.85 28.70 -1.77
CA LEU A 292 -3.56 29.38 -1.57
C LEU A 292 -2.94 29.94 -2.87
N GLY A 293 -3.63 29.83 -4.01
CA GLY A 293 -3.25 30.46 -5.28
C GLY A 293 -1.81 30.16 -5.70
N ALA A 294 -0.98 31.20 -5.80
CA ALA A 294 0.40 31.10 -6.28
C ALA A 294 1.29 30.15 -5.46
N ILE A 295 1.03 30.01 -4.15
CA ILE A 295 1.81 29.11 -3.27
C ILE A 295 1.51 27.66 -3.60
N SER A 296 0.24 27.31 -3.80
CA SER A 296 -0.17 25.97 -4.22
C SER A 296 0.38 25.65 -5.62
N ALA A 297 0.31 26.59 -6.56
CA ALA A 297 0.86 26.42 -7.91
C ALA A 297 2.38 26.19 -7.89
N TRP A 298 3.12 26.96 -7.08
CA TRP A 298 4.55 26.74 -6.88
C TRP A 298 4.85 25.38 -6.26
N ALA A 299 4.11 24.98 -5.22
CA ALA A 299 4.29 23.67 -4.59
C ALA A 299 3.99 22.52 -5.57
N SER A 300 2.98 22.66 -6.43
CA SER A 300 2.68 21.70 -7.50
C SER A 300 3.80 21.61 -8.53
N GLN A 301 4.43 22.72 -8.89
CA GLN A 301 5.55 22.77 -9.82
C GLN A 301 6.80 22.08 -9.25
N VAL A 302 7.12 22.29 -7.98
CA VAL A 302 8.23 21.59 -7.28
C VAL A 302 7.93 20.11 -7.17
N GLY A 303 6.69 19.76 -6.88
CA GLY A 303 6.19 18.41 -6.73
C GLY A 303 6.77 17.66 -5.54
N ILE A 304 6.19 16.51 -5.25
CA ILE A 304 6.58 15.69 -4.10
C ILE A 304 8.05 15.22 -4.15
N ALA A 305 8.56 14.95 -5.36
CA ALA A 305 9.96 14.53 -5.54
C ALA A 305 10.94 15.66 -5.27
N GLY A 306 10.64 16.91 -5.70
CA GLY A 306 11.50 18.06 -5.44
C GLY A 306 11.61 18.36 -3.94
N PHE A 307 10.50 18.30 -3.19
CA PHE A 307 10.55 18.44 -1.74
C PHE A 307 11.25 17.26 -1.05
N ASN A 308 11.18 16.06 -1.58
CA ASN A 308 11.96 14.92 -1.10
C ASN A 308 13.46 15.13 -1.26
N PHE A 309 13.90 15.61 -2.43
CA PHE A 309 15.32 15.94 -2.64
C PHE A 309 15.79 17.03 -1.69
N LEU A 310 14.99 18.08 -1.51
CA LEU A 310 15.29 19.16 -0.57
C LEU A 310 15.41 18.62 0.86
N MET A 311 14.43 17.84 1.33
CA MET A 311 14.42 17.23 2.66
C MET A 311 15.66 16.37 2.88
N ALA A 312 15.92 15.42 1.99
CA ALA A 312 17.05 14.50 2.10
C ALA A 312 18.39 15.28 2.07
N GLY A 313 18.52 16.25 1.17
CA GLY A 313 19.73 17.07 1.04
C GLY A 313 20.00 17.92 2.29
N VAL A 314 18.96 18.57 2.83
CA VAL A 314 19.10 19.39 4.06
C VAL A 314 19.46 18.50 5.26
N LEU A 315 18.87 17.31 5.40
CA LEU A 315 19.21 16.37 6.46
C LEU A 315 20.66 15.85 6.37
N CYS A 316 21.27 15.84 5.17
CA CYS A 316 22.71 15.58 5.02
C CYS A 316 23.60 16.74 5.51
N LEU A 317 23.10 17.98 5.48
CA LEU A 317 23.84 19.17 5.93
C LEU A 317 23.74 19.37 7.45
N ILE A 318 22.58 19.07 8.04
CA ILE A 318 22.35 19.24 9.48
C ILE A 318 23.19 18.25 10.27
N ARG A 319 23.94 18.78 11.24
CA ARG A 319 24.80 17.99 12.14
C ARG A 319 24.31 18.10 13.57
N VAL A 320 24.22 16.95 14.25
CA VAL A 320 23.98 16.85 15.68
C VAL A 320 25.16 16.12 16.29
N ASN A 321 25.77 16.68 17.31
CA ASN A 321 26.99 16.14 17.92
C ASN A 321 28.13 15.85 16.90
N GLY A 322 28.29 16.72 15.90
CA GLY A 322 29.29 16.61 14.85
C GLY A 322 29.01 15.59 13.74
N LYS A 323 27.90 14.83 13.82
CA LYS A 323 27.51 13.82 12.82
C LYS A 323 26.32 14.29 12.00
N PRO A 324 26.30 14.10 10.69
CA PRO A 324 25.13 14.42 9.86
C PRO A 324 23.98 13.46 10.19
N ILE A 325 22.73 13.92 10.07
CA ILE A 325 21.54 13.12 10.33
C ILE A 325 21.39 12.02 9.26
N VAL A 326 21.57 12.38 8.00
CA VAL A 326 21.56 11.45 6.86
C VAL A 326 22.93 11.42 6.21
N THR A 327 23.37 10.25 5.76
CA THR A 327 24.64 10.04 5.05
C THR A 327 24.40 9.25 3.76
N ALA A 328 25.34 9.29 2.82
CA ALA A 328 25.29 8.45 1.62
C ALA A 328 25.19 6.94 1.93
N LYS A 329 25.72 6.51 3.09
CA LYS A 329 25.61 5.10 3.53
C LYS A 329 24.17 4.68 3.86
N ASP A 330 23.30 5.62 4.18
CA ASP A 330 21.89 5.32 4.48
C ASP A 330 21.14 4.95 3.21
N ALA A 331 21.59 5.41 2.04
CA ALA A 331 21.06 4.97 0.74
C ALA A 331 21.30 3.46 0.49
N ALA A 332 22.34 2.88 1.07
CA ALA A 332 22.58 1.43 0.97
C ALA A 332 21.54 0.60 1.76
N LYS A 333 20.85 1.20 2.74
CA LYS A 333 19.80 0.55 3.53
C LYS A 333 18.44 0.55 2.82
N VAL A 334 18.30 1.28 1.72
CA VAL A 334 17.08 1.30 0.90
C VAL A 334 16.83 -0.10 0.34
N PRO A 335 15.61 -0.64 0.43
CA PRO A 335 15.29 -1.94 -0.15
C PRO A 335 15.24 -1.87 -1.68
N TRP A 336 16.37 -1.96 -2.34
CA TRP A 336 16.53 -1.85 -3.79
C TRP A 336 15.64 -2.80 -4.59
N THR A 337 15.26 -3.94 -4.00
CA THR A 337 14.24 -4.83 -4.58
C THR A 337 12.96 -4.07 -4.92
N ILE A 338 12.50 -3.19 -4.02
CA ILE A 338 11.30 -2.38 -4.20
C ILE A 338 11.52 -1.33 -5.30
N VAL A 339 12.68 -0.67 -5.30
CA VAL A 339 13.01 0.37 -6.29
C VAL A 339 13.04 -0.21 -7.71
N ILE A 340 13.71 -1.35 -7.89
CA ILE A 340 13.79 -2.07 -9.17
C ILE A 340 12.39 -2.48 -9.65
N PHE A 341 11.60 -3.05 -8.75
CA PHE A 341 10.24 -3.48 -9.05
C PHE A 341 9.36 -2.30 -9.47
N MET A 342 9.41 -1.18 -8.73
CA MET A 342 8.68 0.04 -9.05
C MET A 342 9.10 0.63 -10.39
N SER A 343 10.39 0.64 -10.71
CA SER A 343 10.87 1.11 -12.00
C SER A 343 10.27 0.31 -13.17
N ALA A 344 10.16 -1.01 -13.01
CA ALA A 344 9.51 -1.86 -14.01
C ALA A 344 8.00 -1.58 -14.10
N ILE A 345 7.31 -1.50 -12.96
CA ILE A 345 5.87 -1.19 -12.95
C ILE A 345 5.59 0.17 -13.59
N MET A 346 6.36 1.21 -13.26
CA MET A 346 6.19 2.52 -13.84
C MET A 346 6.43 2.50 -15.36
N THR A 347 7.43 1.74 -15.82
CA THR A 347 7.66 1.52 -17.27
C THR A 347 6.44 0.87 -17.92
N PHE A 348 5.93 -0.23 -17.36
CA PHE A 348 4.75 -0.91 -17.90
C PHE A 348 3.50 -0.03 -17.85
N SER A 349 3.23 0.63 -16.74
CA SER A 349 2.01 1.42 -16.53
C SER A 349 1.93 2.61 -17.48
N SER A 350 3.02 3.35 -17.65
CA SER A 350 3.05 4.53 -18.52
C SER A 350 3.02 4.20 -20.01
N THR A 351 3.30 2.95 -20.38
CA THR A 351 3.37 2.56 -21.79
C THR A 351 2.22 1.66 -22.23
N ILE A 352 1.56 0.93 -21.30
CA ILE A 352 0.44 0.03 -21.61
C ILE A 352 -0.77 0.78 -22.20
N ALA A 353 -0.98 2.02 -21.79
CA ALA A 353 -2.07 2.88 -22.26
C ALA A 353 -1.75 3.53 -23.64
N GLY A 354 -0.51 3.39 -24.15
CA GLY A 354 -0.09 3.94 -25.43
C GLY A 354 -0.94 3.39 -26.58
N GLU A 355 -1.40 4.29 -27.44
CA GLU A 355 -2.19 3.94 -28.64
C GLU A 355 -1.44 2.96 -29.55
N ASP A 356 -0.09 3.05 -29.61
CA ASP A 356 0.76 2.21 -30.46
C ASP A 356 0.61 0.70 -30.19
N PHE A 357 0.20 0.30 -28.98
CA PHE A 357 0.04 -1.10 -28.62
C PHE A 357 -1.39 -1.61 -28.78
N GLY A 358 -2.40 -0.72 -28.66
CA GLY A 358 -3.82 -1.05 -28.74
C GLY A 358 -4.31 -2.01 -27.64
N ILE A 359 -3.56 -2.17 -26.53
CA ILE A 359 -3.85 -3.15 -25.48
C ILE A 359 -5.11 -2.76 -24.73
N VAL A 360 -5.19 -1.52 -24.21
CA VAL A 360 -6.33 -1.05 -23.44
C VAL A 360 -7.60 -1.07 -24.28
N SER A 361 -7.51 -0.59 -25.53
CA SER A 361 -8.63 -0.60 -26.47
C SER A 361 -9.14 -2.02 -26.75
N SER A 362 -8.24 -2.98 -26.99
CA SER A 362 -8.60 -4.37 -27.25
C SER A 362 -9.25 -5.07 -26.06
N VAL A 363 -8.66 -4.94 -24.88
CA VAL A 363 -9.23 -5.52 -23.65
C VAL A 363 -10.60 -4.93 -23.37
N THR A 364 -10.74 -3.62 -23.55
CA THR A 364 -12.01 -2.95 -23.31
C THR A 364 -13.07 -3.40 -24.32
N LYS A 365 -12.76 -3.45 -25.62
CA LYS A 365 -13.69 -3.96 -26.64
C LYS A 365 -14.14 -5.40 -26.39
N MET A 366 -13.26 -6.24 -25.80
CA MET A 366 -13.60 -7.62 -25.47
C MET A 366 -14.55 -7.72 -24.26
N ILE A 367 -14.32 -6.90 -23.23
CA ILE A 367 -15.10 -6.96 -21.97
C ILE A 367 -16.34 -6.10 -22.02
N PHE A 368 -16.33 -5.00 -22.80
CA PHE A 368 -17.39 -4.01 -22.86
C PHE A 368 -18.79 -4.58 -23.18
N PRO A 369 -18.96 -5.53 -24.14
CA PRO A 369 -20.27 -6.12 -24.41
C PRO A 369 -20.88 -6.87 -23.23
N ILE A 370 -20.03 -7.39 -22.33
CA ILE A 370 -20.48 -8.07 -21.11
C ILE A 370 -20.84 -7.03 -20.05
N ALA A 371 -20.00 -6.00 -19.88
CA ALA A 371 -20.18 -4.95 -18.91
C ALA A 371 -21.44 -4.08 -19.20
N MET A 372 -21.74 -3.83 -20.48
CA MET A 372 -22.94 -3.08 -20.89
C MET A 372 -24.27 -3.75 -20.52
N LYS A 373 -24.24 -5.03 -20.12
CA LYS A 373 -25.42 -5.71 -19.56
C LYS A 373 -25.64 -5.37 -18.08
N LEU A 374 -24.65 -4.74 -17.45
CA LEU A 374 -24.68 -4.32 -16.05
C LEU A 374 -24.81 -2.80 -15.96
N SER A 375 -25.38 -2.31 -14.87
CA SER A 375 -25.34 -0.87 -14.57
C SER A 375 -23.91 -0.48 -14.10
N LEU A 376 -23.55 0.78 -14.27
CA LEU A 376 -22.26 1.29 -13.83
C LEU A 376 -21.95 0.98 -12.33
N PRO A 377 -22.90 1.17 -11.39
CA PRO A 377 -22.69 0.76 -9.99
C PRO A 377 -22.44 -0.75 -9.84
N ALA A 378 -23.10 -1.58 -10.64
CA ALA A 378 -22.90 -3.03 -10.59
C ALA A 378 -21.48 -3.42 -11.05
N VAL A 379 -20.94 -2.76 -12.08
CA VAL A 379 -19.56 -2.97 -12.53
C VAL A 379 -18.56 -2.56 -11.44
N VAL A 380 -18.79 -1.44 -10.75
CA VAL A 380 -17.97 -0.99 -9.62
C VAL A 380 -17.99 -2.01 -8.48
N ILE A 381 -19.16 -2.55 -8.12
CA ILE A 381 -19.30 -3.57 -7.08
C ILE A 381 -18.59 -4.88 -7.49
N VAL A 382 -18.73 -5.31 -8.74
CA VAL A 382 -18.03 -6.49 -9.28
C VAL A 382 -16.51 -6.29 -9.20
N GLY A 383 -16.01 -5.11 -9.55
CA GLY A 383 -14.60 -4.73 -9.40
C GLY A 383 -14.13 -4.83 -7.96
N ALA A 384 -14.91 -4.29 -7.04
CA ALA A 384 -14.61 -4.36 -5.59
C ALA A 384 -14.50 -5.81 -5.10
N ILE A 385 -15.46 -6.66 -5.46
CA ILE A 385 -15.47 -8.09 -5.06
C ILE A 385 -14.26 -8.81 -5.65
N LEU A 386 -14.03 -8.68 -6.95
CA LEU A 386 -12.95 -9.41 -7.63
C LEU A 386 -11.57 -8.99 -7.09
N VAL A 387 -11.32 -7.70 -6.92
CA VAL A 387 -10.06 -7.19 -6.39
C VAL A 387 -9.83 -7.67 -4.96
N THR A 388 -10.83 -7.59 -4.08
CA THR A 388 -10.71 -8.07 -2.70
C THR A 388 -10.47 -9.58 -2.66
N LEU A 389 -11.17 -10.37 -3.45
CA LEU A 389 -10.94 -11.82 -3.50
C LEU A 389 -9.54 -12.15 -3.99
N LEU A 390 -9.13 -11.58 -5.13
CA LEU A 390 -7.82 -11.86 -5.72
C LEU A 390 -6.68 -11.49 -4.76
N SER A 391 -6.73 -10.33 -4.11
CA SER A 391 -5.65 -9.88 -3.23
C SER A 391 -5.43 -10.76 -2.00
N ASN A 392 -6.43 -11.52 -1.59
CA ASN A 392 -6.27 -12.50 -0.50
C ASN A 392 -5.50 -13.76 -0.90
N PHE A 393 -5.27 -13.99 -2.19
CA PHE A 393 -4.54 -15.16 -2.71
C PHE A 393 -3.27 -14.80 -3.45
N ILE A 394 -3.21 -13.60 -4.05
CA ILE A 394 -2.05 -13.09 -4.78
C ILE A 394 -1.62 -11.74 -4.21
N SER A 395 -0.46 -11.24 -4.62
CA SER A 395 0.09 -9.96 -4.15
C SER A 395 -0.89 -8.80 -4.36
N ASN A 396 -1.06 -7.96 -3.33
CA ASN A 396 -1.89 -6.75 -3.36
C ASN A 396 -1.51 -5.83 -4.54
N THR A 397 -0.22 -5.63 -4.77
CA THR A 397 0.28 -4.77 -5.85
C THR A 397 -0.07 -5.34 -7.23
N VAL A 398 0.08 -6.64 -7.42
CA VAL A 398 -0.31 -7.29 -8.69
C VAL A 398 -1.81 -7.20 -8.91
N THR A 399 -2.60 -7.41 -7.87
CA THR A 399 -4.06 -7.25 -7.93
C THR A 399 -4.46 -5.81 -8.28
N CYS A 400 -3.76 -4.83 -7.71
CA CYS A 400 -3.96 -3.41 -8.01
C CYS A 400 -3.69 -3.11 -9.49
N VAL A 401 -2.58 -3.62 -10.03
CA VAL A 401 -2.26 -3.48 -11.46
C VAL A 401 -3.42 -4.01 -12.32
N ILE A 402 -3.85 -5.24 -12.06
CA ILE A 402 -4.95 -5.87 -12.82
C ILE A 402 -6.25 -5.08 -12.65
N GLY A 403 -6.61 -4.74 -11.41
CA GLY A 403 -7.86 -4.06 -11.10
C GLY A 403 -7.97 -2.71 -11.80
N ILE A 404 -6.98 -1.85 -11.69
CA ILE A 404 -7.01 -0.51 -12.31
C ILE A 404 -6.96 -0.62 -13.83
N SER A 405 -6.06 -1.45 -14.37
CA SER A 405 -5.89 -1.57 -15.82
C SER A 405 -7.14 -2.12 -16.55
N VAL A 406 -7.98 -2.88 -15.86
CA VAL A 406 -9.21 -3.45 -16.43
C VAL A 406 -10.42 -2.54 -16.15
N PHE A 407 -10.63 -2.15 -14.89
CA PHE A 407 -11.88 -1.49 -14.51
C PHE A 407 -11.93 0.00 -14.85
N ILE A 408 -10.80 0.72 -14.83
CA ILE A 408 -10.81 2.16 -15.13
C ILE A 408 -11.19 2.43 -16.59
N PRO A 409 -10.55 1.81 -17.61
CA PRO A 409 -10.97 2.01 -19.00
C PRO A 409 -12.42 1.56 -19.25
N LEU A 410 -12.85 0.50 -18.55
CA LEU A 410 -14.21 -0.02 -18.70
C LEU A 410 -15.27 0.98 -18.23
N ILE A 411 -15.14 1.54 -17.02
CA ILE A 411 -16.10 2.53 -16.50
C ILE A 411 -16.01 3.84 -17.26
N GLN A 412 -14.84 4.23 -17.77
CA GLN A 412 -14.66 5.40 -18.62
C GLN A 412 -15.49 5.27 -19.90
N GLN A 413 -15.45 4.11 -20.58
CA GLN A 413 -16.28 3.87 -21.77
C GLN A 413 -17.78 3.77 -21.45
N MET A 414 -18.15 3.42 -20.22
CA MET A 414 -19.54 3.47 -19.75
C MET A 414 -20.00 4.89 -19.41
N GLY A 415 -19.18 5.91 -19.61
CA GLY A 415 -19.51 7.32 -19.39
C GLY A 415 -19.33 7.79 -17.95
N ALA A 416 -18.46 7.13 -17.16
CA ALA A 416 -18.15 7.59 -15.82
C ALA A 416 -17.53 9.00 -15.84
N SER A 417 -17.92 9.86 -14.91
CA SER A 417 -17.30 11.16 -14.70
C SER A 417 -15.86 11.00 -14.19
N GLU A 418 -15.02 12.02 -14.38
CA GLU A 418 -13.63 12.00 -13.90
C GLU A 418 -13.56 11.82 -12.37
N SER A 419 -14.46 12.48 -11.64
CA SER A 419 -14.55 12.31 -10.19
C SER A 419 -14.89 10.86 -9.80
N LEU A 420 -15.76 10.18 -10.53
CA LEU A 420 -16.08 8.77 -10.29
C LEU A 420 -14.90 7.87 -10.63
N ILE A 421 -14.12 8.16 -11.68
CA ILE A 421 -12.91 7.43 -12.03
C ILE A 421 -11.91 7.48 -10.86
N TYR A 422 -11.65 8.68 -10.30
CA TYR A 422 -10.78 8.82 -9.11
C TYR A 422 -11.31 8.06 -7.89
N CYS A 423 -12.61 8.11 -7.65
CA CYS A 423 -13.23 7.38 -6.56
C CYS A 423 -13.07 5.87 -6.71
N VAL A 424 -13.36 5.33 -7.89
CA VAL A 424 -13.24 3.89 -8.17
C VAL A 424 -11.79 3.45 -8.12
N ALA A 425 -10.85 4.23 -8.67
CA ALA A 425 -9.44 3.92 -8.58
C ALA A 425 -8.96 3.87 -7.12
N THR A 426 -9.32 4.87 -6.30
CA THR A 426 -9.00 4.88 -4.86
C THR A 426 -9.60 3.67 -4.15
N MET A 427 -10.86 3.34 -4.44
CA MET A 427 -11.53 2.14 -3.91
C MET A 427 -10.78 0.86 -4.25
N LEU A 428 -10.41 0.67 -5.52
CA LEU A 428 -9.70 -0.53 -5.97
C LEU A 428 -8.33 -0.65 -5.29
N ILE A 429 -7.57 0.45 -5.18
CA ILE A 429 -6.29 0.48 -4.45
C ILE A 429 -6.48 0.04 -3.01
N MET A 430 -7.47 0.59 -2.31
CA MET A 430 -7.73 0.28 -0.91
C MET A 430 -8.19 -1.17 -0.71
N LEU A 431 -9.07 -1.66 -1.58
CA LEU A 431 -9.59 -3.02 -1.48
C LEU A 431 -8.52 -4.09 -1.80
N CYS A 432 -7.47 -3.75 -2.56
CA CYS A 432 -6.30 -4.61 -2.68
C CYS A 432 -5.61 -4.87 -1.34
N SER A 433 -5.69 -3.94 -0.40
CA SER A 433 -5.10 -4.08 0.94
C SER A 433 -6.05 -4.68 1.99
N VAL A 434 -7.30 -4.99 1.62
CA VAL A 434 -8.20 -5.78 2.47
C VAL A 434 -7.87 -7.28 2.30
N ALA A 435 -6.63 -7.64 2.60
CA ALA A 435 -6.00 -8.92 2.25
C ALA A 435 -5.36 -9.55 3.50
N CYS A 436 -6.18 -10.12 4.38
CA CYS A 436 -5.75 -10.72 5.63
C CYS A 436 -6.33 -12.13 5.91
N LEU A 437 -6.76 -12.85 4.84
CA LEU A 437 -7.29 -14.19 4.98
C LEU A 437 -6.23 -15.28 4.85
N THR A 438 -5.16 -15.04 4.09
CA THR A 438 -4.13 -16.03 3.83
C THR A 438 -2.73 -15.49 4.12
N PRO A 439 -1.76 -16.34 4.47
CA PRO A 439 -0.36 -15.93 4.68
C PRO A 439 0.31 -15.40 3.41
N SER A 440 -0.21 -15.76 2.23
CA SER A 440 0.35 -15.36 0.94
C SER A 440 -0.06 -13.96 0.49
N SER A 441 -1.01 -13.34 1.18
CA SER A 441 -1.56 -12.04 0.80
C SER A 441 -0.53 -10.90 0.89
N THR A 442 0.29 -10.87 1.93
CA THR A 442 1.36 -9.87 2.11
C THR A 442 2.61 -10.47 2.74
N VAL A 443 3.72 -9.75 2.64
CA VAL A 443 5.01 -10.17 3.25
C VAL A 443 4.94 -10.21 4.79
N GLY A 444 4.12 -9.36 5.39
CA GLY A 444 4.00 -9.26 6.85
C GLY A 444 3.02 -10.25 7.48
N THR A 445 2.06 -10.76 6.72
CA THR A 445 1.03 -11.68 7.25
C THR A 445 1.61 -12.94 7.92
N PRO A 446 2.67 -13.59 7.37
CA PRO A 446 3.30 -14.73 8.03
C PRO A 446 3.95 -14.42 9.39
N MET A 447 4.22 -13.15 9.70
CA MET A 447 4.76 -12.76 11.02
C MET A 447 3.71 -12.94 12.12
N ILE A 448 2.43 -12.89 11.77
CA ILE A 448 1.31 -12.99 12.67
C ILE A 448 0.64 -14.36 12.57
N MET A 449 0.32 -14.78 11.35
CA MET A 449 -0.35 -16.06 11.11
C MET A 449 0.61 -17.23 11.36
N GLY A 450 0.28 -18.03 12.33
CA GLY A 450 1.09 -19.15 12.83
C GLY A 450 1.83 -18.79 14.12
N PRO A 451 2.77 -17.82 14.12
CA PRO A 451 3.51 -17.47 15.33
C PRO A 451 2.67 -16.89 16.46
N GLU A 452 1.69 -16.01 16.14
CA GLU A 452 0.92 -15.28 17.15
C GLU A 452 -0.52 -15.79 17.31
N ALA A 453 -1.11 -16.34 16.26
CA ALA A 453 -2.43 -16.92 16.30
C ALA A 453 -2.55 -18.07 15.29
N SER A 454 -3.40 -19.07 15.59
CA SER A 454 -3.63 -20.20 14.68
C SER A 454 -4.32 -19.71 13.39
N MET A 455 -4.01 -20.38 12.27
CA MET A 455 -4.65 -20.11 10.96
C MET A 455 -6.18 -20.15 11.04
N LYS A 456 -6.73 -21.07 11.84
CA LYS A 456 -8.17 -21.24 12.02
C LYS A 456 -8.80 -20.03 12.73
N GLU A 457 -8.15 -19.51 13.76
CA GLU A 457 -8.62 -18.32 14.50
C GLU A 457 -8.51 -17.07 13.63
N MET A 458 -7.37 -16.93 12.94
CA MET A 458 -7.15 -15.80 12.03
C MET A 458 -8.24 -15.76 10.96
N PHE A 459 -8.49 -16.87 10.27
CA PHE A 459 -9.53 -16.95 9.25
C PHE A 459 -10.93 -16.69 9.82
N ARG A 460 -11.25 -17.27 10.97
CA ARG A 460 -12.57 -17.13 11.62
C ARG A 460 -12.94 -15.66 11.86
N TYR A 461 -12.00 -14.84 12.30
CA TYR A 461 -12.26 -13.44 12.65
C TYR A 461 -11.92 -12.47 11.51
N SER A 462 -10.95 -12.80 10.66
CA SER A 462 -10.61 -11.96 9.51
C SER A 462 -11.63 -12.05 8.38
N PHE A 463 -12.28 -13.20 8.18
CA PHE A 463 -13.29 -13.37 7.14
C PHE A 463 -14.46 -12.36 7.28
N PRO A 464 -15.17 -12.26 8.44
CA PRO A 464 -16.21 -11.25 8.60
C PRO A 464 -15.67 -9.81 8.54
N PHE A 465 -14.43 -9.58 8.97
CA PHE A 465 -13.79 -8.27 8.85
C PHE A 465 -13.56 -7.89 7.36
N VAL A 466 -13.01 -8.79 6.55
CA VAL A 466 -12.78 -8.57 5.11
C VAL A 466 -14.09 -8.32 4.39
N ILE A 467 -15.09 -9.18 4.60
CA ILE A 467 -16.40 -9.05 3.94
C ILE A 467 -17.10 -7.76 4.36
N GLY A 468 -17.13 -7.44 5.66
CA GLY A 468 -17.77 -6.23 6.19
C GLY A 468 -17.08 -4.96 5.64
N THR A 469 -15.76 -4.92 5.63
CA THR A 469 -14.99 -3.79 5.10
C THR A 469 -15.19 -3.64 3.60
N MET A 470 -15.12 -4.72 2.82
CA MET A 470 -15.38 -4.72 1.39
C MET A 470 -16.78 -4.20 1.06
N ILE A 471 -17.81 -4.71 1.73
CA ILE A 471 -19.20 -4.30 1.48
C ILE A 471 -19.37 -2.81 1.77
N LEU A 472 -18.91 -2.32 2.92
CA LEU A 472 -19.09 -0.91 3.29
C LEU A 472 -18.30 0.02 2.35
N ILE A 473 -17.07 -0.32 2.00
CA ILE A 473 -16.28 0.45 1.05
C ILE A 473 -16.94 0.44 -0.34
N ALA A 474 -17.36 -0.72 -0.83
CA ALA A 474 -18.04 -0.83 -2.13
C ALA A 474 -19.36 -0.04 -2.18
N LEU A 475 -20.15 -0.05 -1.10
CA LEU A 475 -21.39 0.74 -1.00
C LEU A 475 -21.11 2.25 -0.96
N ILE A 476 -20.07 2.69 -0.25
CA ILE A 476 -19.69 4.11 -0.19
C ILE A 476 -19.33 4.60 -1.60
N TYR A 477 -18.46 3.90 -2.29
CA TYR A 477 -18.00 4.33 -3.62
C TYR A 477 -18.97 4.00 -4.76
N GLY A 478 -19.74 2.93 -4.64
CA GLY A 478 -20.68 2.53 -5.68
C GLY A 478 -22.04 3.24 -5.62
N LEU A 479 -22.46 3.68 -4.44
CA LEU A 479 -23.80 4.26 -4.24
C LEU A 479 -23.79 5.66 -3.64
N VAL A 480 -23.01 5.89 -2.56
CA VAL A 480 -23.07 7.17 -1.82
C VAL A 480 -22.37 8.27 -2.58
N ILE A 481 -21.14 8.02 -3.02
CA ILE A 481 -20.34 9.04 -3.72
C ILE A 481 -20.97 9.43 -5.07
N PRO A 482 -21.43 8.50 -5.94
CA PRO A 482 -22.10 8.87 -7.17
C PRO A 482 -23.43 9.61 -6.98
N ALA A 483 -24.04 9.50 -5.79
CA ALA A 483 -25.28 10.22 -5.47
C ALA A 483 -25.04 11.64 -4.94
N VAL A 484 -23.79 11.95 -4.52
CA VAL A 484 -23.39 13.24 -3.92
C VAL A 484 -22.58 14.08 -4.89
N LEU A 485 -21.91 13.46 -5.87
CA LEU A 485 -21.17 14.12 -6.96
C LEU A 485 -22.05 14.26 -8.21
#